data_8b93a1e10d3fe6e552681cf44d90b617
#
_entry.id   8b93a1e10d3fe6e552681cf44d90b617
#
_cell.length_a   1.000
_cell.length_b   1.000
_cell.length_c   1.000
_cell.angle_alpha   90.00
_cell.angle_beta   90.00
_cell.angle_gamma   90.00
#
_symmetry.space_group_name_H-M   'P 1'
#
loop_
_entity.id
_entity.type
_entity.pdbx_description
1 polymer ?
#
loop_
_entity_poly.entity_id
_entity_poly.type
_entity_poly.pdbx_seq_one_letter_code
_entity_poly.pdbx_strand_id
1 'polypeptide(L)'
;MLAIKIRPARSGDWAQLETLIAGLCRHHGDQYGLTRKQFDSLVCVPNAPVTVLVAETAEGLLAGYVCGFAIYEFHSGTTKFRIQNLFVAEPFRRHRIGEALLLSIQREARKKHNAQGFGIGVENWNSAALSLYKQLGFAENERSKNSTLLVRNI
;
A
#
# COMPACT_ATOMS: atom_id res chain seq x y z
N MET A 1 23.42 -9.14 2.02
CA MET A 1 22.03 -8.70 2.29
C MET A 1 21.81 -7.39 1.56
N LEU A 2 20.71 -7.24 0.85
CA LEU A 2 20.38 -6.01 0.15
C LEU A 2 20.02 -4.90 1.16
N ALA A 3 20.77 -3.80 1.15
CA ALA A 3 20.48 -2.66 2.01
C ALA A 3 19.31 -1.86 1.45
N ILE A 4 18.22 -1.80 2.20
CA ILE A 4 16.98 -1.11 1.82
C ILE A 4 16.62 -0.08 2.88
N LYS A 5 16.27 1.12 2.42
CA LYS A 5 15.70 2.19 3.23
C LYS A 5 14.22 2.38 2.89
N ILE A 6 13.34 2.27 3.89
CA ILE A 6 11.92 2.62 3.74
C ILE A 6 11.75 4.10 4.08
N ARG A 7 11.13 4.85 3.19
CA ARG A 7 10.88 6.28 3.38
C ARG A 7 9.58 6.73 2.69
N PRO A 8 9.01 7.87 3.07
CA PRO A 8 7.91 8.47 2.31
C PRO A 8 8.30 8.77 0.87
N ALA A 9 7.36 8.59 -0.04
CA ALA A 9 7.52 8.97 -1.44
C ALA A 9 7.59 10.49 -1.60
N ARG A 10 8.32 10.93 -2.62
CA ARG A 10 8.52 12.33 -2.98
C ARG A 10 8.15 12.55 -4.45
N SER A 11 7.90 13.79 -4.86
CA SER A 11 7.59 14.12 -6.26
C SER A 11 8.67 13.64 -7.23
N GLY A 12 9.95 13.69 -6.83
CA GLY A 12 11.07 13.18 -7.63
C GLY A 12 11.10 11.67 -7.85
N ASP A 13 10.29 10.90 -7.11
CA ASP A 13 10.20 9.44 -7.27
C ASP A 13 9.29 9.02 -8.43
N TRP A 14 8.55 9.97 -9.02
CA TRP A 14 7.46 9.66 -9.95
C TRP A 14 7.87 8.69 -11.07
N ALA A 15 8.97 8.94 -11.76
CA ALA A 15 9.38 8.11 -12.89
C ALA A 15 9.58 6.63 -12.53
N GLN A 16 10.22 6.35 -11.39
CA GLN A 16 10.42 4.99 -10.91
C GLN A 16 9.14 4.41 -10.31
N LEU A 17 8.38 5.22 -9.54
CA LEU A 17 7.14 4.79 -8.92
C LEU A 17 6.07 4.45 -9.96
N GLU A 18 5.95 5.23 -11.03
CA GLU A 18 5.07 4.94 -12.17
C GLU A 18 5.34 3.56 -12.75
N THR A 19 6.60 3.19 -12.93
CA THR A 19 7.00 1.87 -13.40
C THR A 19 6.55 0.76 -12.44
N LEU A 20 6.68 0.96 -11.13
CA LEU A 20 6.23 0.01 -10.12
C LEU A 20 4.71 -0.14 -10.10
N ILE A 21 3.97 0.97 -10.19
CA ILE A 21 2.50 0.97 -10.23
C ILE A 21 2.01 0.25 -11.49
N ALA A 22 2.60 0.55 -12.65
CA ALA A 22 2.29 -0.15 -13.89
C ALA A 22 2.61 -1.65 -13.81
N GLY A 23 3.68 -2.01 -13.10
CA GLY A 23 4.04 -3.40 -12.81
C GLY A 23 2.98 -4.13 -12.00
N LEU A 24 2.44 -3.49 -10.96
CA LEU A 24 1.33 -4.03 -10.18
C LEU A 24 0.07 -4.20 -11.03
N CYS A 25 -0.27 -3.20 -11.84
CA CYS A 25 -1.44 -3.26 -12.73
C CYS A 25 -1.35 -4.45 -13.69
N ARG A 26 -0.18 -4.68 -14.30
CA ARG A 26 0.05 -5.86 -15.16
C ARG A 26 -0.11 -7.17 -14.39
N HIS A 27 0.38 -7.23 -13.16
CA HIS A 27 0.26 -8.43 -12.31
C HIS A 27 -1.20 -8.77 -11.99
N HIS A 28 -2.06 -7.74 -11.80
CA HIS A 28 -3.48 -7.91 -11.50
C HIS A 28 -4.37 -7.94 -12.74
N GLY A 29 -3.87 -7.63 -13.93
CA GLY A 29 -4.68 -7.47 -15.13
C GLY A 29 -5.48 -6.18 -15.19
N ASP A 30 -5.11 -5.19 -14.38
CA ASP A 30 -5.74 -3.88 -14.31
C ASP A 30 -5.15 -2.90 -15.32
N GLN A 31 -5.93 -1.86 -15.65
CA GLN A 31 -5.44 -0.75 -16.45
C GLN A 31 -4.74 0.28 -15.55
N TYR A 32 -3.59 0.75 -16.01
CA TYR A 32 -2.88 1.85 -15.37
C TYR A 32 -3.51 3.19 -15.75
N GLY A 33 -3.75 4.05 -14.75
CA GLY A 33 -4.42 5.34 -14.99
C GLY A 33 -3.94 6.50 -14.12
N LEU A 34 -3.06 6.26 -13.14
CA LEU A 34 -2.58 7.33 -12.26
C LEU A 34 -1.65 8.29 -13.02
N THR A 35 -1.93 9.59 -12.94
CA THR A 35 -1.08 10.63 -13.53
C THR A 35 -0.17 11.26 -12.49
N ARG A 36 0.94 11.88 -12.94
CA ARG A 36 1.84 12.62 -12.06
C ARG A 36 1.10 13.72 -11.28
N LYS A 37 0.20 14.45 -11.93
CA LYS A 37 -0.59 15.51 -11.27
C LYS A 37 -1.43 14.96 -10.13
N GLN A 38 -2.06 13.81 -10.32
CA GLN A 38 -2.82 13.12 -9.26
C GLN A 38 -1.89 12.65 -8.15
N PHE A 39 -0.76 12.04 -8.47
CA PHE A 39 0.23 11.63 -7.48
C PHE A 39 0.71 12.81 -6.63
N ASP A 40 1.13 13.91 -7.25
CA ASP A 40 1.59 15.09 -6.53
C ASP A 40 0.50 15.65 -5.59
N SER A 41 -0.75 15.73 -6.04
CA SER A 41 -1.86 16.25 -5.25
C SER A 41 -2.35 15.32 -4.14
N LEU A 42 -2.22 14.01 -4.31
CA LEU A 42 -2.69 13.02 -3.33
C LEU A 42 -1.62 12.63 -2.31
N VAL A 43 -0.34 12.76 -2.66
CA VAL A 43 0.77 12.20 -1.87
C VAL A 43 1.77 13.26 -1.41
N CYS A 44 2.07 14.26 -2.27
CA CYS A 44 3.18 15.18 -2.06
C CYS A 44 2.74 16.55 -1.52
N VAL A 45 1.64 16.61 -0.80
CA VAL A 45 1.10 17.84 -0.17
C VAL A 45 1.05 17.69 1.35
N PRO A 46 1.02 18.80 2.11
CA PRO A 46 0.75 18.75 3.54
C PRO A 46 -0.61 18.08 3.81
N ASN A 47 -0.68 17.22 4.83
CA ASN A 47 -1.88 16.43 5.15
C ASN A 47 -2.41 15.62 3.97
N ALA A 48 -1.51 15.04 3.21
CA ALA A 48 -1.83 14.23 2.03
C ALA A 48 -2.87 13.15 2.36
N PRO A 49 -3.92 12.98 1.54
CA PRO A 49 -4.96 11.98 1.79
C PRO A 49 -4.45 10.55 1.59
N VAL A 50 -3.39 10.35 0.81
CA VAL A 50 -2.78 9.03 0.57
C VAL A 50 -1.37 9.01 1.11
N THR A 51 -1.06 7.99 1.90
CA THR A 51 0.30 7.71 2.37
C THR A 51 0.96 6.72 1.41
N VAL A 52 2.13 7.07 0.90
CA VAL A 52 2.95 6.18 0.07
C VAL A 52 4.34 6.08 0.67
N LEU A 53 4.79 4.85 0.93
CA LEU A 53 6.17 4.56 1.31
C LEU A 53 6.84 3.79 0.18
N VAL A 54 8.12 4.06 -0.02
CA VAL A 54 8.96 3.39 -1.02
C VAL A 54 10.13 2.68 -0.34
N ALA A 55 10.55 1.58 -0.93
CA ALA A 55 11.75 0.85 -0.56
C ALA A 55 12.88 1.22 -1.52
N GLU A 56 13.86 1.97 -1.05
CA GLU A 56 14.98 2.49 -1.84
C GLU A 56 16.25 1.70 -1.55
N THR A 57 16.94 1.27 -2.60
CA THR A 57 18.25 0.64 -2.50
C THR A 57 19.35 1.67 -2.22
N ALA A 58 20.56 1.21 -1.87
CA ALA A 58 21.70 2.08 -1.66
C ALA A 58 22.08 2.89 -2.92
N GLU A 59 21.78 2.35 -4.10
CA GLU A 59 22.01 2.99 -5.40
C GLU A 59 20.89 3.95 -5.84
N GLY A 60 19.85 4.13 -5.00
CA GLY A 60 18.74 5.02 -5.29
C GLY A 60 17.64 4.43 -6.19
N LEU A 61 17.64 3.11 -6.38
CA LEU A 61 16.58 2.43 -7.11
C LEU A 61 15.39 2.14 -6.20
N LEU A 62 14.18 2.30 -6.70
CA LEU A 62 12.98 1.91 -5.96
C LEU A 62 12.67 0.43 -6.20
N ALA A 63 12.83 -0.38 -5.17
CA ALA A 63 12.58 -1.82 -5.20
C ALA A 63 11.10 -2.20 -5.04
N GLY A 64 10.31 -1.31 -4.44
CA GLY A 64 8.89 -1.54 -4.19
C GLY A 64 8.22 -0.36 -3.50
N TYR A 65 6.91 -0.45 -3.35
CA TYR A 65 6.10 0.56 -2.66
C TYR A 65 4.91 -0.05 -1.93
N VAL A 66 4.37 0.70 -1.00
CA VAL A 66 3.10 0.43 -0.34
C VAL A 66 2.32 1.74 -0.23
N CYS A 67 1.01 1.69 -0.41
CA CYS A 67 0.15 2.85 -0.23
C CYS A 67 -1.12 2.52 0.52
N GLY A 68 -1.71 3.55 1.13
CA GLY A 68 -2.96 3.43 1.84
C GLY A 68 -3.50 4.78 2.33
N PHE A 69 -4.63 4.73 3.00
CA PHE A 69 -5.35 5.91 3.49
C PHE A 69 -6.17 5.59 4.73
N ALA A 70 -6.44 6.63 5.52
CA ALA A 70 -7.25 6.51 6.72
C ALA A 70 -8.75 6.40 6.38
N ILE A 71 -9.45 5.56 7.10
CA ILE A 71 -10.92 5.42 7.08
C ILE A 71 -11.43 5.79 8.47
N TYR A 72 -12.30 6.79 8.52
CA TYR A 72 -12.91 7.25 9.76
C TYR A 72 -14.26 6.56 9.96
N GLU A 73 -14.38 5.79 11.03
CA GLU A 73 -15.65 5.18 11.43
C GLU A 73 -16.40 6.14 12.36
N PHE A 74 -17.26 6.95 11.79
CA PHE A 74 -17.92 8.06 12.48
C PHE A 74 -18.73 7.62 13.70
N HIS A 75 -19.45 6.51 13.60
CA HIS A 75 -20.30 6.02 14.70
C HIS A 75 -19.52 5.50 15.91
N SER A 76 -18.34 4.97 15.71
CA SER A 76 -17.47 4.44 16.79
C SER A 76 -16.38 5.41 17.24
N GLY A 77 -16.15 6.49 16.50
CA GLY A 77 -15.05 7.42 16.74
C GLY A 77 -13.66 6.80 16.52
N THR A 78 -13.58 5.67 15.79
CA THR A 78 -12.33 4.99 15.53
C THR A 78 -11.78 5.31 14.14
N THR A 79 -10.46 5.21 14.00
CA THR A 79 -9.79 5.34 12.71
C THR A 79 -9.16 4.00 12.35
N LYS A 80 -9.44 3.52 11.15
CA LYS A 80 -8.77 2.39 10.53
C LYS A 80 -7.92 2.88 9.37
N PHE A 81 -6.95 2.07 8.96
CA PHE A 81 -6.12 2.38 7.81
C PHE A 81 -6.25 1.28 6.77
N ARG A 82 -6.64 1.65 5.56
CA ARG A 82 -6.74 0.74 4.42
C ARG A 82 -5.42 0.74 3.67
N ILE A 83 -4.75 -0.39 3.67
CA ILE A 83 -3.61 -0.64 2.80
C ILE A 83 -4.17 -1.06 1.45
N GLN A 84 -3.93 -0.25 0.42
CA GLN A 84 -4.55 -0.44 -0.89
C GLN A 84 -3.68 -1.25 -1.85
N ASN A 85 -2.39 -0.89 -1.93
CA ASN A 85 -1.46 -1.58 -2.81
C ASN A 85 -0.15 -1.87 -2.07
N LEU A 86 0.42 -3.02 -2.39
CA LEU A 86 1.78 -3.42 -2.02
C LEU A 86 2.40 -4.11 -3.24
N PHE A 87 3.55 -3.64 -3.67
CA PHE A 87 4.27 -4.23 -4.80
C PHE A 87 5.78 -4.19 -4.57
N VAL A 88 6.44 -5.30 -4.88
CA VAL A 88 7.90 -5.41 -4.93
C VAL A 88 8.26 -5.91 -6.32
N ALA A 89 9.14 -5.17 -7.00
CA ALA A 89 9.61 -5.53 -8.33
C ALA A 89 10.34 -6.87 -8.30
N GLU A 90 10.14 -7.67 -9.34
CA GLU A 90 10.62 -9.06 -9.39
C GLU A 90 12.08 -9.26 -9.01
N PRO A 91 13.04 -8.43 -9.48
CA PRO A 91 14.46 -8.61 -9.12
C PRO A 91 14.75 -8.45 -7.62
N PHE A 92 13.84 -7.80 -6.87
CA PHE A 92 14.00 -7.49 -5.45
C PHE A 92 13.14 -8.38 -4.53
N ARG A 93 12.40 -9.33 -5.09
CA ARG A 93 11.60 -10.27 -4.29
C ARG A 93 12.48 -11.21 -3.48
N ARG A 94 11.90 -11.84 -2.45
CA ARG A 94 12.59 -12.77 -1.53
C ARG A 94 13.64 -12.12 -0.61
N HIS A 95 13.60 -10.79 -0.46
CA HIS A 95 14.45 -10.03 0.46
C HIS A 95 13.67 -9.40 1.62
N ARG A 96 12.46 -9.90 1.91
CA ARG A 96 11.57 -9.42 2.98
C ARG A 96 11.17 -7.94 2.85
N ILE A 97 11.27 -7.37 1.65
CA ILE A 97 10.94 -5.95 1.41
C ILE A 97 9.44 -5.70 1.61
N GLY A 98 8.58 -6.61 1.15
CA GLY A 98 7.13 -6.50 1.34
C GLY A 98 6.74 -6.45 2.82
N GLU A 99 7.35 -7.29 3.64
CA GLU A 99 7.17 -7.28 5.10
C GLU A 99 7.61 -5.95 5.71
N ALA A 100 8.80 -5.47 5.34
CA ALA A 100 9.33 -4.19 5.83
C ALA A 100 8.43 -3.00 5.44
N LEU A 101 7.90 -2.97 4.22
CA LEU A 101 6.94 -1.98 3.77
C LEU A 101 5.65 -2.02 4.58
N LEU A 102 5.08 -3.21 4.80
CA LEU A 102 3.85 -3.38 5.58
C LEU A 102 4.01 -2.92 7.04
N LEU A 103 5.08 -3.32 7.69
CA LEU A 103 5.36 -2.90 9.06
C LEU A 103 5.59 -1.39 9.16
N SER A 104 6.24 -0.80 8.14
CA SER A 104 6.51 0.64 8.12
C SER A 104 5.25 1.47 7.89
N ILE A 105 4.36 1.08 6.98
CA ILE A 105 3.11 1.82 6.75
C ILE A 105 2.15 1.71 7.95
N GLN A 106 2.15 0.58 8.66
CA GLN A 106 1.36 0.45 9.89
C GLN A 106 1.86 1.42 10.98
N ARG A 107 3.19 1.53 11.16
CA ARG A 107 3.78 2.51 12.10
C ARG A 107 3.44 3.95 11.71
N GLU A 108 3.55 4.27 10.44
CA GLU A 108 3.24 5.60 9.92
C GLU A 108 1.75 5.95 10.11
N ALA A 109 0.85 5.01 9.84
CA ALA A 109 -0.58 5.18 10.03
C ALA A 109 -0.98 5.38 11.50
N ARG A 110 -0.34 4.65 12.42
CA ARG A 110 -0.54 4.88 13.87
C ARG A 110 -0.07 6.27 14.27
N LYS A 111 1.08 6.69 13.79
CA LYS A 111 1.67 7.99 14.12
C LYS A 111 0.86 9.16 13.57
N LYS A 112 0.45 9.10 12.30
CA LYS A 112 -0.25 10.21 11.61
C LYS A 112 -1.74 10.27 11.90
N HIS A 113 -2.40 9.10 11.99
CA HIS A 113 -3.86 8.99 11.99
C HIS A 113 -4.40 8.36 13.26
N ASN A 114 -3.54 7.99 14.21
CA ASN A 114 -3.94 7.19 15.37
C ASN A 114 -4.74 5.95 14.97
N ALA A 115 -4.29 5.27 13.91
CA ALA A 115 -4.99 4.11 13.37
C ALA A 115 -5.01 2.96 14.39
N GLN A 116 -6.20 2.44 14.64
CA GLN A 116 -6.48 1.39 15.62
C GLN A 116 -6.70 0.02 14.96
N GLY A 117 -6.76 -0.02 13.64
CA GLY A 117 -6.93 -1.24 12.87
C GLY A 117 -6.47 -1.06 11.43
N PHE A 118 -6.16 -2.18 10.77
CA PHE A 118 -5.65 -2.21 9.41
C PHE A 118 -6.48 -3.17 8.57
N GLY A 119 -6.77 -2.79 7.33
CA GLY A 119 -7.38 -3.64 6.33
C GLY A 119 -6.52 -3.71 5.07
N ILE A 120 -6.45 -4.89 4.47
CA ILE A 120 -5.81 -5.10 3.18
C ILE A 120 -6.65 -6.06 2.35
N GLY A 121 -6.85 -5.74 1.07
CA GLY A 121 -7.48 -6.63 0.12
C GLY A 121 -6.43 -7.51 -0.57
N VAL A 122 -6.82 -8.74 -0.89
CA VAL A 122 -5.97 -9.67 -1.64
C VAL A 122 -6.83 -10.54 -2.53
N GLU A 123 -6.39 -10.74 -3.76
CA GLU A 123 -7.02 -11.67 -4.69
C GLU A 123 -6.81 -13.12 -4.21
N ASN A 124 -7.86 -13.93 -4.30
CA ASN A 124 -7.83 -15.32 -3.79
C ASN A 124 -6.77 -16.20 -4.46
N TRP A 125 -6.38 -15.88 -5.69
CA TRP A 125 -5.32 -16.58 -6.41
C TRP A 125 -3.90 -16.21 -5.96
N ASN A 126 -3.73 -15.08 -5.22
CA ASN A 126 -2.42 -14.59 -4.79
C ASN A 126 -2.00 -15.23 -3.46
N SER A 127 -1.64 -16.51 -3.52
CA SER A 127 -1.28 -17.30 -2.34
C SER A 127 -0.04 -16.77 -1.61
N ALA A 128 0.91 -16.19 -2.32
CA ALA A 128 2.11 -15.60 -1.73
C ALA A 128 1.77 -14.39 -0.85
N ALA A 129 0.93 -13.49 -1.34
CA ALA A 129 0.45 -12.34 -0.57
C ALA A 129 -0.42 -12.78 0.62
N LEU A 130 -1.33 -13.72 0.42
CA LEU A 130 -2.16 -14.29 1.50
C LEU A 130 -1.31 -14.86 2.63
N SER A 131 -0.28 -15.64 2.28
CA SER A 131 0.63 -16.23 3.25
C SER A 131 1.38 -15.15 4.06
N LEU A 132 1.91 -14.13 3.38
CA LEU A 132 2.58 -13.00 4.02
C LEU A 132 1.65 -12.28 5.00
N TYR A 133 0.44 -11.95 4.58
CA TYR A 133 -0.51 -11.22 5.42
C TYR A 133 -0.93 -12.02 6.66
N LYS A 134 -1.19 -13.32 6.51
CA LYS A 134 -1.48 -14.22 7.64
C LYS A 134 -0.32 -14.30 8.62
N GLN A 135 0.92 -14.40 8.14
CA GLN A 135 2.12 -14.40 8.99
C GLN A 135 2.27 -13.08 9.79
N LEU A 136 1.80 -11.98 9.24
CA LEU A 136 1.82 -10.67 9.90
C LEU A 136 0.58 -10.37 10.76
N GLY A 137 -0.26 -11.38 11.01
CA GLY A 137 -1.39 -11.29 11.91
C GLY A 137 -2.70 -10.80 11.29
N PHE A 138 -2.75 -10.66 9.96
CA PHE A 138 -4.02 -10.38 9.28
C PHE A 138 -4.89 -11.63 9.26
N ALA A 139 -6.17 -11.46 9.54
CA ALA A 139 -7.17 -12.51 9.48
C ALA A 139 -8.31 -12.12 8.53
N GLU A 140 -9.00 -13.12 7.99
CA GLU A 140 -10.18 -12.87 7.16
C GLU A 140 -11.25 -12.12 7.95
N ASN A 141 -11.84 -11.10 7.32
CA ASN A 141 -12.91 -10.33 7.93
C ASN A 141 -14.25 -11.07 7.77
N GLU A 142 -14.75 -11.65 8.86
CA GLU A 142 -16.02 -12.39 8.85
C GLU A 142 -17.24 -11.51 8.50
N ARG A 143 -17.17 -10.20 8.81
CA ARG A 143 -18.24 -9.26 8.42
C ARG A 143 -18.39 -9.13 6.92
N SER A 144 -17.31 -9.28 6.16
CA SER A 144 -17.36 -9.20 4.68
C SER A 144 -18.12 -10.36 4.05
N LYS A 145 -18.26 -11.48 4.76
CA LYS A 145 -19.05 -12.64 4.30
C LYS A 145 -20.56 -12.38 4.35
N ASN A 146 -21.00 -11.47 5.24
CA ASN A 146 -22.40 -11.15 5.50
C ASN A 146 -22.80 -9.74 5.04
N SER A 147 -21.95 -9.07 4.27
CA SER A 147 -22.22 -7.74 3.77
C SER A 147 -22.02 -7.66 2.27
N THR A 148 -22.84 -6.85 1.60
CA THR A 148 -22.76 -6.60 0.16
C THR A 148 -22.35 -5.16 -0.07
N LEU A 149 -21.30 -4.94 -0.84
CA LEU A 149 -20.94 -3.63 -1.34
C LEU A 149 -21.73 -3.35 -2.63
N LEU A 150 -22.60 -2.33 -2.57
CA LEU A 150 -23.32 -1.86 -3.74
C LEU A 150 -22.54 -0.72 -4.40
N VAL A 151 -22.35 -0.81 -5.69
CA VAL A 151 -21.57 0.15 -6.49
C VAL A 151 -22.43 0.72 -7.61
N ARG A 152 -22.36 2.02 -7.82
CA ARG A 152 -22.95 2.71 -8.98
C ARG A 152 -21.84 3.47 -9.70
N ASN A 153 -21.65 3.17 -10.96
CA ASN A 153 -20.78 3.94 -11.84
C ASN A 153 -21.57 5.14 -12.42
N ILE A 154 -20.94 6.29 -12.47
CA ILE A 154 -21.49 7.54 -13.00
C ILE A 154 -20.67 8.02 -14.19
#